data_123a592a55ad7577c7f6634ae7b478bc
#
_entry.id   123a592a55ad7577c7f6634ae7b478bc
#
_cell.length_a   1.000
_cell.length_b   1.000
_cell.length_c   1.000
_cell.angle_alpha   90.00
_cell.angle_beta   90.00
_cell.angle_gamma   90.00
#
_symmetry.space_group_name_H-M   'P 1'
#
loop_
_entity.id
_entity.type
_entity.pdbx_description
1 polymer ?
#
loop_
_entity_poly.entity_id
_entity_poly.type
_entity_poly.pdbx_seq_one_letter_code
_entity_poly.pdbx_strand_id
1 'polypeptide(L)'
;MYKLMMLMVSLFALPVFAALPPQYQNMDDLEVMVGFVKQHERVAGSLRLINLEEYTVYFGDDCKATFHRKHIPKAEGWVGPADPLEFDLSTCPIQ
;
A
#
# COMPACT_ATOMS: atom_id res chain seq x y z
N MET A 1 5.85 13.95 44.29
CA MET A 1 4.84 14.50 43.67
C MET A 1 4.98 14.53 42.21
N TYR A 2 5.66 15.49 41.67
CA TYR A 2 5.75 15.50 40.24
C TYR A 2 6.51 14.34 39.72
N LYS A 3 7.25 13.71 40.51
CA LYS A 3 7.96 12.56 40.01
C LYS A 3 7.07 11.53 39.51
N LEU A 4 5.93 11.42 40.06
CA LEU A 4 5.03 10.41 39.63
C LEU A 4 4.59 10.63 38.22
N MET A 5 4.50 11.83 37.80
CA MET A 5 4.06 12.07 36.50
C MET A 5 5.03 11.60 35.52
N MET A 6 6.27 11.63 35.82
CA MET A 6 7.23 11.19 34.89
C MET A 6 7.10 9.73 34.66
N LEU A 7 6.77 9.02 35.68
CA LEU A 7 6.62 7.62 35.50
C LEU A 7 5.49 7.30 34.59
N MET A 8 4.48 8.07 34.65
CA MET A 8 3.37 7.77 33.81
C MET A 8 3.70 7.97 32.41
N VAL A 9 4.49 8.93 32.11
CA VAL A 9 4.86 9.17 30.76
C VAL A 9 5.59 7.99 30.19
N SER A 10 6.40 7.35 30.95
CA SER A 10 7.17 6.26 30.41
C SER A 10 6.28 5.11 29.99
N LEU A 11 5.10 5.07 30.50
CA LEU A 11 4.23 3.98 30.13
C LEU A 11 3.76 4.10 28.73
N PHE A 12 3.87 5.23 28.15
CA PHE A 12 3.43 5.36 26.81
C PHE A 12 4.39 4.80 25.85
N ALA A 13 5.53 4.45 26.28
CA ALA A 13 6.44 3.86 25.37
C ALA A 13 6.06 2.44 25.16
N LEU A 14 4.89 2.21 24.70
CA LEU A 14 4.46 0.95 24.48
C LEU A 14 5.01 0.33 23.30
N PRO A 15 5.10 -0.88 23.23
CA PRO A 15 5.58 -1.55 22.12
C PRO A 15 4.75 -1.35 21.03
N VAL A 16 5.28 -1.23 19.99
CA VAL A 16 4.57 -1.14 18.89
C VAL A 16 4.64 -2.28 18.18
N PHE A 17 3.95 -2.39 17.19
CA PHE A 17 3.82 -3.48 16.48
C PHE A 17 4.57 -3.47 15.29
N ALA A 18 4.73 -4.49 14.62
CA ALA A 18 5.46 -4.62 13.42
C ALA A 18 4.80 -4.07 12.21
N ALA A 19 3.60 -3.70 12.29
CA ALA A 19 2.90 -3.16 11.13
C ALA A 19 3.55 -1.86 10.73
N LEU A 20 3.66 -1.60 9.43
CA LEU A 20 4.23 -0.37 8.94
C LEU A 20 3.33 0.81 9.25
N PRO A 21 3.89 1.95 9.57
CA PRO A 21 3.10 3.16 9.64
C PRO A 21 2.43 3.43 8.31
N PRO A 22 1.29 4.08 8.32
CA PRO A 22 0.55 4.31 7.08
C PRO A 22 1.35 4.96 5.96
N GLN A 23 2.25 5.88 6.27
CA GLN A 23 3.00 6.51 5.21
C GLN A 23 3.91 5.53 4.49
N TYR A 24 4.48 4.58 5.19
CA TYR A 24 5.36 3.62 4.55
C TYR A 24 4.57 2.59 3.75
N GLN A 25 3.43 2.18 4.28
CA GLN A 25 2.59 1.24 3.57
C GLN A 25 2.08 1.88 2.28
N ASN A 26 1.69 3.14 2.33
CA ASN A 26 1.22 3.83 1.14
C ASN A 26 2.32 3.98 0.11
N MET A 27 3.54 4.23 0.55
CA MET A 27 4.64 4.35 -0.39
C MET A 27 4.95 3.03 -1.06
N ASP A 28 4.89 1.95 -0.33
CA ASP A 28 5.12 0.64 -0.92
C ASP A 28 4.04 0.33 -1.95
N ASP A 29 2.79 0.61 -1.61
CA ASP A 29 1.68 0.36 -2.53
C ASP A 29 1.83 1.23 -3.77
N LEU A 30 2.18 2.48 -3.58
CA LEU A 30 2.35 3.39 -4.68
C LEU A 30 3.46 2.93 -5.61
N GLU A 31 4.55 2.42 -5.05
CA GLU A 31 5.64 1.93 -5.86
C GLU A 31 5.22 0.79 -6.77
N VAL A 32 4.39 -0.09 -6.28
CA VAL A 32 3.91 -1.19 -7.10
C VAL A 32 3.08 -0.64 -8.25
N MET A 33 2.20 0.29 -7.97
CA MET A 33 1.33 0.83 -9.00
C MET A 33 2.09 1.66 -10.01
N VAL A 34 3.06 2.44 -9.56
CA VAL A 34 3.88 3.23 -10.46
C VAL A 34 4.75 2.31 -11.32
N GLY A 35 5.27 1.25 -10.71
CA GLY A 35 6.06 0.28 -11.47
C GLY A 35 5.24 -0.35 -12.58
N PHE A 36 3.99 -0.67 -12.29
CA PHE A 36 3.09 -1.20 -13.29
C PHE A 36 2.92 -0.20 -14.44
N VAL A 37 2.70 1.06 -14.11
CA VAL A 37 2.53 2.08 -15.13
C VAL A 37 3.78 2.19 -16.00
N LYS A 38 4.94 2.15 -15.38
CA LYS A 38 6.19 2.25 -16.12
C LYS A 38 6.41 1.09 -17.07
N GLN A 39 5.88 -0.06 -16.74
CA GLN A 39 6.06 -1.24 -17.56
C GLN A 39 5.04 -1.34 -18.68
N HIS A 40 4.05 -0.48 -18.69
CA HIS A 40 2.98 -0.56 -19.69
C HIS A 40 2.80 0.80 -20.35
N GLU A 41 3.45 0.96 -21.50
CA GLU A 41 3.46 2.26 -22.17
C GLU A 41 2.07 2.78 -22.45
N ARG A 42 1.16 1.90 -22.80
CA ARG A 42 -0.20 2.32 -23.09
C ARG A 42 -0.87 2.95 -21.87
N VAL A 43 -0.59 2.40 -20.71
CA VAL A 43 -1.13 2.96 -19.48
C VAL A 43 -0.41 4.27 -19.17
N ALA A 44 0.91 4.27 -19.29
CA ALA A 44 1.68 5.46 -18.97
C ALA A 44 1.29 6.64 -19.86
N GLY A 45 1.06 6.38 -21.13
CA GLY A 45 0.76 7.44 -22.07
C GLY A 45 -0.62 8.04 -21.88
N SER A 46 -1.50 7.35 -21.22
CA SER A 46 -2.86 7.83 -21.00
C SER A 46 -3.24 7.85 -19.52
N LEU A 47 -2.23 7.87 -18.65
CA LEU A 47 -2.47 7.84 -17.22
C LEU A 47 -3.28 9.04 -16.77
N ARG A 48 -4.26 8.78 -15.92
CA ARG A 48 -5.11 9.85 -15.42
C ARG A 48 -5.02 9.99 -13.91
N LEU A 49 -5.01 8.88 -13.20
CA LEU A 49 -5.11 8.95 -11.75
C LEU A 49 -4.69 7.64 -11.13
N ILE A 50 -4.00 7.71 -10.03
CA ILE A 50 -3.70 6.53 -9.23
C ILE A 50 -4.44 6.72 -7.92
N ASN A 51 -5.31 5.79 -7.59
CA ASN A 51 -6.11 5.87 -6.37
C ASN A 51 -5.63 4.80 -5.40
N LEU A 52 -5.00 5.24 -4.32
CA LEU A 52 -4.46 4.31 -3.34
C LEU A 52 -5.53 3.70 -2.46
N GLU A 53 -6.64 4.36 -2.31
CA GLU A 53 -7.70 3.79 -1.49
C GLU A 53 -8.41 2.66 -2.20
N GLU A 54 -8.48 2.73 -3.51
CA GLU A 54 -9.15 1.70 -4.29
C GLU A 54 -8.18 0.73 -4.93
N TYR A 55 -6.88 0.96 -4.76
CA TYR A 55 -5.85 0.16 -5.40
C TYR A 55 -6.09 0.10 -6.90
N THR A 56 -6.32 1.27 -7.51
CA THR A 56 -6.70 1.32 -8.91
C THR A 56 -5.94 2.40 -9.66
N VAL A 57 -5.53 2.07 -10.88
CA VAL A 57 -4.90 3.01 -11.78
C VAL A 57 -5.90 3.31 -12.89
N TYR A 58 -6.24 4.58 -13.05
CA TYR A 58 -7.18 5.00 -14.09
C TYR A 58 -6.42 5.56 -15.27
N PHE A 59 -6.78 5.14 -16.46
CA PHE A 59 -6.09 5.59 -17.66
C PHE A 59 -7.05 5.56 -18.84
N GLY A 60 -6.70 6.28 -19.92
CA GLY A 60 -7.50 6.30 -21.11
C GLY A 60 -8.91 6.81 -20.85
N ASP A 61 -9.85 6.32 -21.65
CA ASP A 61 -11.25 6.71 -21.51
C ASP A 61 -11.93 5.66 -20.67
N ASP A 62 -12.08 5.95 -19.40
CA ASP A 62 -12.78 5.04 -18.49
C ASP A 62 -12.15 3.67 -18.33
N CYS A 63 -10.84 3.58 -18.51
CA CYS A 63 -10.14 2.33 -18.27
C CYS A 63 -9.56 2.30 -16.89
N LYS A 64 -9.47 1.13 -16.33
CA LYS A 64 -8.85 1.02 -15.03
C LYS A 64 -8.15 -0.34 -14.87
N ALA A 65 -7.05 -0.30 -14.15
CA ALA A 65 -6.32 -1.49 -13.76
C ALA A 65 -6.40 -1.58 -12.26
N THR A 66 -6.81 -2.72 -11.76
CA THR A 66 -7.00 -2.89 -10.33
C THR A 66 -5.95 -3.81 -9.75
N PHE A 67 -5.69 -3.64 -8.49
CA PHE A 67 -4.68 -4.40 -7.76
C PHE A 67 -5.30 -4.99 -6.51
N HIS A 68 -4.69 -6.03 -6.00
CA HIS A 68 -5.11 -6.60 -4.74
C HIS A 68 -3.87 -7.03 -3.96
N ARG A 69 -4.00 -7.27 -2.67
CA ARG A 69 -2.87 -7.72 -1.89
C ARG A 69 -2.63 -9.18 -2.13
N LYS A 70 -1.36 -9.53 -2.25
CA LYS A 70 -1.01 -10.93 -2.35
C LYS A 70 -1.43 -11.60 -1.07
N HIS A 71 -1.72 -12.87 -1.19
CA HIS A 71 -2.06 -13.64 -0.02
C HIS A 71 -0.93 -14.63 0.23
N ILE A 72 0.00 -14.24 1.08
CA ILE A 72 1.16 -15.04 1.37
C ILE A 72 0.98 -15.67 2.75
N PRO A 73 0.98 -16.99 2.85
CA PRO A 73 0.81 -17.63 4.15
C PRO A 73 1.92 -17.20 5.09
N LYS A 74 1.57 -16.99 6.34
CA LYS A 74 2.53 -16.56 7.33
C LYS A 74 2.47 -17.45 8.53
N ALA A 75 3.53 -17.41 9.33
CA ALA A 75 3.55 -18.18 10.54
C ALA A 75 2.54 -17.61 11.49
N GLU A 76 2.06 -18.47 12.36
CA GLU A 76 1.10 -18.06 13.34
C GLU A 76 1.69 -16.97 14.19
N GLY A 77 0.94 -15.95 14.48
CA GLY A 77 1.44 -14.84 15.28
C GLY A 77 2.21 -13.81 14.51
N TRP A 78 2.25 -13.93 13.19
CA TRP A 78 2.96 -12.97 12.37
C TRP A 78 2.39 -11.57 12.57
N VAL A 79 3.28 -10.60 12.82
CA VAL A 79 2.88 -9.22 12.89
C VAL A 79 3.87 -8.44 12.06
N GLY A 80 3.60 -8.13 10.91
CA GLY A 80 4.49 -7.43 10.03
C GLY A 80 3.73 -6.60 9.05
N PRO A 81 4.43 -6.07 8.05
CA PRO A 81 3.76 -5.26 7.05
C PRO A 81 2.76 -6.08 6.26
N ALA A 82 1.81 -5.43 5.70
CA ALA A 82 0.85 -6.10 4.84
C ALA A 82 1.55 -6.64 3.61
N ASP A 83 1.00 -7.66 3.00
CA ASP A 83 1.56 -8.23 1.79
C ASP A 83 1.52 -7.19 0.69
N PRO A 84 2.44 -7.26 -0.27
CA PRO A 84 2.47 -6.28 -1.34
C PRO A 84 1.29 -6.42 -2.26
N LEU A 85 1.01 -5.36 -2.98
CA LEU A 85 -0.03 -5.39 -3.99
C LEU A 85 0.47 -6.12 -5.23
N GLU A 86 -0.45 -6.68 -5.97
CA GLU A 86 -0.13 -7.25 -7.27
C GLU A 86 -1.27 -6.95 -8.22
N PHE A 87 -0.96 -6.96 -9.51
CA PHE A 87 -1.95 -6.65 -10.52
C PHE A 87 -3.07 -7.69 -10.50
N ASP A 88 -4.29 -7.21 -10.64
CA ASP A 88 -5.45 -8.07 -10.65
C ASP A 88 -6.01 -8.17 -12.06
N LEU A 89 -6.61 -7.10 -12.55
CA LEU A 89 -7.14 -7.10 -13.89
C LEU A 89 -7.21 -5.69 -14.45
N SER A 90 -7.41 -5.60 -15.73
CA SER A 90 -7.58 -4.33 -16.39
C SER A 90 -8.82 -4.39 -17.27
N THR A 91 -9.59 -3.31 -17.30
CA THR A 91 -10.78 -3.27 -18.12
C THR A 91 -10.47 -2.98 -19.57
N CYS A 92 -9.23 -2.55 -19.87
CA CYS A 92 -8.81 -2.27 -21.23
C CYS A 92 -7.48 -2.95 -21.49
N PRO A 93 -7.13 -3.15 -22.77
CA PRO A 93 -5.84 -3.76 -23.07
C PRO A 93 -4.71 -2.88 -22.56
N ILE A 94 -3.68 -3.50 -22.04
CA ILE A 94 -2.56 -2.77 -21.49
C ILE A 94 -1.28 -3.01 -22.27
N GLN A 95 -1.34 -3.73 -23.34
CA GLN A 95 -0.17 -3.97 -24.17
C GLN A 95 -0.22 -3.26 -25.50
#